data_ab3e618a4717181b2d739e7e7acf06dc
#
_entry.id   ab3e618a4717181b2d739e7e7acf06dc
#
_cell.length_a   1.000
_cell.length_b   1.000
_cell.length_c   1.000
_cell.angle_alpha   90.00
_cell.angle_beta   90.00
_cell.angle_gamma   90.00
#
_symmetry.space_group_name_H-M   'P 1'
#
loop_
_entity.id
_entity.type
_entity.pdbx_description
1 polymer ?
#
loop_
_entity_poly.entity_id
_entity_poly.type
_entity_poly.pdbx_seq_one_letter_code
_entity_poly.pdbx_strand_id
1 'polypeptide(L)'
;CSLAESAGVPPGDARVLADALVEADLLGTSTHGVSRLNIYLRRIQKGLIDPAAELRVEQRRPAVLVADAGSGLGQVQAMAVLGRLFPLAEFPNDTPRDDLGATSRVVKLDQVRNELPDETKWVTADERKTQLEARAAGYYCNLAAERDMILLATTNAEPAMAPYGGREAFFGTNPVAVCFPTGKGYAVRVDLATSIVARGNIIAAAKQGDTIPLGWAIDAEGEPTTDAVAALAGAVLTMAGHKGSALALMVETLSGVLSGAAVGPEVGSMYKHM
;
A
#
# COMPACT_ATOMS: atom_id res chain seq x y z
N CYS A 1 -5.17 8.46 -19.76
CA CYS A 1 -6.60 8.74 -19.52
C CYS A 1 -7.47 7.98 -20.52
N SER A 2 -7.42 8.25 -21.84
CA SER A 2 -8.35 7.70 -22.85
C SER A 2 -8.54 6.16 -22.81
N LEU A 3 -7.48 5.39 -22.58
CA LEU A 3 -7.58 3.92 -22.45
C LEU A 3 -8.37 3.50 -21.22
N ALA A 4 -8.23 4.20 -20.10
CA ALA A 4 -9.00 3.93 -18.88
C ALA A 4 -10.48 4.31 -19.08
N GLU A 5 -10.73 5.46 -19.70
CA GLU A 5 -12.09 5.92 -20.04
C GLU A 5 -12.79 4.94 -21.00
N SER A 6 -12.08 4.41 -21.99
CA SER A 6 -12.60 3.37 -22.90
C SER A 6 -12.94 2.06 -22.19
N ALA A 7 -12.36 1.82 -21.02
CA ALA A 7 -12.68 0.66 -20.15
C ALA A 7 -13.78 0.97 -19.11
N GLY A 8 -14.43 2.14 -19.20
CA GLY A 8 -15.52 2.52 -18.32
C GLY A 8 -15.13 3.29 -17.06
N VAL A 9 -13.85 3.70 -16.94
CA VAL A 9 -13.41 4.54 -15.81
C VAL A 9 -13.92 5.96 -16.03
N PRO A 10 -14.56 6.61 -15.04
CA PRO A 10 -14.98 8.00 -15.15
C PRO A 10 -13.81 8.94 -15.46
N PRO A 11 -13.98 10.02 -16.24
CA PRO A 11 -12.88 10.88 -16.69
C PRO A 11 -12.01 11.46 -15.56
N GLY A 12 -12.62 11.86 -14.44
CA GLY A 12 -11.92 12.33 -13.25
C GLY A 12 -11.02 11.24 -12.64
N ASP A 13 -11.54 10.04 -12.53
CA ASP A 13 -10.86 8.87 -11.95
C ASP A 13 -9.76 8.35 -12.89
N ALA A 14 -10.01 8.40 -14.21
CA ALA A 14 -9.00 8.08 -15.21
C ALA A 14 -7.79 9.03 -15.13
N ARG A 15 -8.02 10.28 -14.77
CA ARG A 15 -6.97 11.26 -14.54
C ARG A 15 -6.18 10.92 -13.27
N VAL A 16 -6.85 10.64 -12.15
CA VAL A 16 -6.21 10.20 -10.90
C VAL A 16 -5.35 8.97 -11.12
N LEU A 17 -5.88 7.96 -11.82
CA LEU A 17 -5.12 6.76 -12.17
C LEU A 17 -3.88 7.08 -13.01
N ALA A 18 -4.02 7.92 -14.03
CA ALA A 18 -2.91 8.28 -14.90
C ALA A 18 -1.82 9.04 -14.15
N ASP A 19 -2.18 10.02 -13.33
CA ASP A 19 -1.23 10.83 -12.56
C ASP A 19 -0.44 9.95 -11.57
N ALA A 20 -1.10 9.03 -10.86
CA ALA A 20 -0.45 8.11 -9.94
C ALA A 20 0.54 7.16 -10.64
N LEU A 21 0.18 6.63 -11.81
CA LEU A 21 1.07 5.73 -12.58
C LEU A 21 2.27 6.46 -13.17
N VAL A 22 2.06 7.67 -13.69
CA VAL A 22 3.15 8.50 -14.24
C VAL A 22 4.11 8.92 -13.14
N GLU A 23 3.62 9.34 -11.98
CA GLU A 23 4.48 9.71 -10.87
C GLU A 23 5.33 8.54 -10.38
N ALA A 24 4.77 7.32 -10.33
CA ALA A 24 5.54 6.13 -9.99
C ALA A 24 6.71 5.91 -10.96
N ASP A 25 6.53 6.14 -12.27
CA ASP A 25 7.60 6.07 -13.25
C ASP A 25 8.63 7.18 -13.07
N LEU A 26 8.20 8.43 -12.84
CA LEU A 26 9.08 9.58 -12.58
C LEU A 26 9.95 9.39 -11.34
N LEU A 27 9.45 8.67 -10.34
CA LEU A 27 10.17 8.30 -9.12
C LEU A 27 11.07 7.08 -9.27
N GLY A 28 11.20 6.53 -10.49
CA GLY A 28 12.03 5.36 -10.78
C GLY A 28 11.43 4.03 -10.33
N THR A 29 10.12 4.00 -9.98
CA THR A 29 9.41 2.79 -9.58
C THR A 29 8.54 2.22 -10.69
N SER A 30 9.12 2.03 -11.88
CA SER A 30 8.43 1.60 -13.11
C SER A 30 7.64 0.29 -12.98
N THR A 31 7.99 -0.56 -12.01
CA THR A 31 7.22 -1.77 -11.67
C THR A 31 5.80 -1.46 -11.15
N HIS A 32 5.51 -0.20 -10.81
CA HIS A 32 4.24 0.30 -10.29
C HIS A 32 3.71 1.47 -11.12
N GLY A 33 4.41 1.81 -12.20
CA GLY A 33 4.07 2.86 -13.13
C GLY A 33 3.11 2.42 -14.23
N VAL A 34 3.20 3.06 -15.38
CA VAL A 34 2.32 2.87 -16.56
C VAL A 34 2.29 1.42 -17.05
N SER A 35 3.35 0.63 -16.79
CA SER A 35 3.39 -0.81 -17.09
C SER A 35 2.23 -1.59 -16.43
N ARG A 36 1.63 -1.09 -15.34
CA ARG A 36 0.50 -1.70 -14.63
C ARG A 36 -0.86 -1.45 -15.30
N LEU A 37 -0.96 -0.43 -16.13
CA LEU A 37 -2.24 -0.07 -16.75
C LEU A 37 -2.91 -1.27 -17.45
N ASN A 38 -2.13 -2.08 -18.17
CA ASN A 38 -2.66 -3.25 -18.88
C ASN A 38 -3.30 -4.27 -17.91
N ILE A 39 -2.72 -4.47 -16.71
CA ILE A 39 -3.29 -5.36 -15.69
C ILE A 39 -4.62 -4.81 -15.19
N TYR A 40 -4.71 -3.52 -14.90
CA TYR A 40 -5.96 -2.89 -14.45
C TYR A 40 -7.06 -2.98 -15.51
N LEU A 41 -6.74 -2.67 -16.78
CA LEU A 41 -7.70 -2.76 -17.88
C LEU A 41 -8.24 -4.19 -18.06
N ARG A 42 -7.37 -5.21 -18.00
CA ARG A 42 -7.80 -6.63 -18.07
C ARG A 42 -8.69 -7.02 -16.88
N ARG A 43 -8.39 -6.54 -15.70
CA ARG A 43 -9.20 -6.84 -14.50
C ARG A 43 -10.56 -6.16 -14.56
N ILE A 44 -10.65 -4.94 -15.10
CA ILE A 44 -11.93 -4.27 -15.39
C ILE A 44 -12.74 -5.12 -16.39
N GLN A 45 -12.13 -5.53 -17.51
CA GLN A 45 -12.79 -6.35 -18.54
C GLN A 45 -13.33 -7.68 -18.00
N LYS A 46 -12.67 -8.24 -16.98
CA LYS A 46 -13.09 -9.48 -16.32
C LYS A 46 -14.08 -9.25 -15.16
N GLY A 47 -14.49 -8.04 -14.89
CA GLY A 47 -15.37 -7.70 -13.77
C GLY A 47 -14.74 -7.87 -12.39
N LEU A 48 -13.41 -7.96 -12.32
CA LEU A 48 -12.66 -8.08 -11.06
C LEU A 48 -12.39 -6.71 -10.42
N ILE A 49 -12.48 -5.65 -11.21
CA ILE A 49 -12.45 -4.25 -10.77
C ILE A 49 -13.71 -3.59 -11.32
N ASP A 50 -14.43 -2.92 -10.46
CA ASP A 50 -15.51 -2.02 -10.86
C ASP A 50 -14.90 -0.64 -11.15
N PRO A 51 -14.90 -0.19 -12.42
CA PRO A 51 -14.29 1.08 -12.80
C PRO A 51 -15.02 2.30 -12.22
N ALA A 52 -16.27 2.14 -11.82
CA ALA A 52 -17.13 3.20 -11.27
C ALA A 52 -17.55 2.92 -9.81
N ALA A 53 -16.78 2.11 -9.09
CA ALA A 53 -17.08 1.77 -7.70
C ALA A 53 -17.18 3.03 -6.83
N GLU A 54 -18.27 3.13 -6.09
CA GLU A 54 -18.47 4.22 -5.13
C GLU A 54 -17.81 3.90 -3.78
N LEU A 55 -17.02 4.86 -3.27
CA LEU A 55 -16.43 4.78 -1.94
C LEU A 55 -17.54 4.97 -0.89
N ARG A 56 -17.69 3.99 -0.01
CA ARG A 56 -18.53 4.09 1.18
C ARG A 56 -17.66 4.46 2.37
N VAL A 57 -17.96 5.59 3.01
CA VAL A 57 -17.19 6.07 4.17
C VAL A 57 -18.13 6.21 5.36
N GLU A 58 -17.74 5.61 6.48
CA GLU A 58 -18.40 5.75 7.76
C GLU A 58 -17.45 6.44 8.73
N GLN A 59 -17.86 7.56 9.30
CA GLN A 59 -17.12 8.21 10.37
C GLN A 59 -17.54 7.62 11.71
N ARG A 60 -16.72 6.72 12.24
CA ARG A 60 -16.96 6.02 13.52
C ARG A 60 -16.67 6.90 14.74
N ARG A 61 -15.68 7.77 14.65
CA ARG A 61 -15.25 8.73 15.68
C ARG A 61 -14.79 10.02 15.00
N PRO A 62 -14.62 11.13 15.75
CA PRO A 62 -14.15 12.40 15.17
C PRO A 62 -12.86 12.29 14.33
N ALA A 63 -11.96 11.35 14.68
CA ALA A 63 -10.69 11.12 14.00
C ALA A 63 -10.57 9.72 13.37
N VAL A 64 -11.67 8.97 13.25
CA VAL A 64 -11.67 7.60 12.70
C VAL A 64 -12.69 7.49 11.58
N LEU A 65 -12.19 7.24 10.37
CA LEU A 65 -12.99 6.88 9.20
C LEU A 65 -12.79 5.40 8.89
N VAL A 66 -13.88 4.74 8.53
CA VAL A 66 -13.85 3.40 7.91
C VAL A 66 -14.33 3.55 6.48
N ALA A 67 -13.56 3.04 5.54
CA ALA A 67 -13.87 3.14 4.12
C ALA A 67 -13.93 1.76 3.47
N ASP A 68 -15.01 1.53 2.70
CA ASP A 68 -15.17 0.36 1.83
C ASP A 68 -15.01 0.82 0.38
N ALA A 69 -13.98 0.35 -0.28
CA ALA A 69 -13.63 0.70 -1.65
C ALA A 69 -14.37 -0.12 -2.74
N GLY A 70 -15.19 -1.09 -2.34
CA GLY A 70 -16.15 -1.79 -3.21
C GLY A 70 -15.58 -2.47 -4.46
N SER A 71 -14.37 -2.94 -4.54
CA SER A 71 -13.67 -3.44 -5.74
C SER A 71 -13.21 -2.34 -6.73
N GLY A 72 -13.18 -1.07 -6.33
CA GLY A 72 -12.74 0.03 -7.18
C GLY A 72 -11.24 0.02 -7.47
N LEU A 73 -10.81 0.95 -8.32
CA LEU A 73 -9.40 1.22 -8.56
C LEU A 73 -8.74 1.80 -7.30
N GLY A 74 -7.70 1.14 -6.77
CA GLY A 74 -7.06 1.50 -5.50
C GLY A 74 -6.58 2.95 -5.46
N GLN A 75 -5.99 3.44 -6.54
CA GLN A 75 -5.52 4.82 -6.65
C GLN A 75 -6.66 5.82 -6.52
N VAL A 76 -7.78 5.57 -7.18
CA VAL A 76 -8.98 6.41 -7.14
C VAL A 76 -9.59 6.41 -5.75
N GLN A 77 -9.77 5.23 -5.17
CA GLN A 77 -10.39 5.08 -3.85
C GLN A 77 -9.51 5.70 -2.74
N ALA A 78 -8.19 5.56 -2.83
CA ALA A 78 -7.27 6.19 -1.89
C ALA A 78 -7.35 7.72 -1.94
N MET A 79 -7.42 8.31 -3.13
CA MET A 79 -7.62 9.76 -3.27
C MET A 79 -8.96 10.23 -2.69
N ALA A 80 -10.02 9.46 -2.90
CA ALA A 80 -11.33 9.76 -2.33
C ALA A 80 -11.33 9.68 -0.79
N VAL A 81 -10.62 8.70 -0.20
CA VAL A 81 -10.41 8.60 1.26
C VAL A 81 -9.63 9.80 1.78
N LEU A 82 -8.52 10.18 1.14
CA LEU A 82 -7.73 11.34 1.55
C LEU A 82 -8.52 12.64 1.50
N GLY A 83 -9.37 12.79 0.48
CA GLY A 83 -10.30 13.94 0.40
C GLY A 83 -11.26 14.06 1.58
N ARG A 84 -11.53 12.95 2.29
CA ARG A 84 -12.33 12.94 3.53
C ARG A 84 -11.46 13.11 4.78
N LEU A 85 -10.20 12.63 4.75
CA LEU A 85 -9.29 12.69 5.90
C LEU A 85 -8.68 14.07 6.08
N PHE A 86 -8.27 14.76 5.01
CA PHE A 86 -7.60 16.06 5.11
C PHE A 86 -8.39 17.09 5.90
N PRO A 87 -9.70 17.33 5.63
CA PRO A 87 -10.48 18.28 6.42
C PRO A 87 -10.58 17.94 7.91
N LEU A 88 -10.46 16.64 8.27
CA LEU A 88 -10.48 16.22 9.68
C LEU A 88 -9.13 16.43 10.38
N ALA A 89 -8.03 16.49 9.59
CA ALA A 89 -6.69 16.71 10.09
C ALA A 89 -6.27 18.20 10.06
N GLU A 90 -7.02 19.05 9.34
CA GLU A 90 -6.79 20.48 9.30
C GLU A 90 -7.17 21.10 10.65
N PHE A 91 -6.23 21.92 11.19
CA PHE A 91 -6.54 22.75 12.36
C PHE A 91 -7.18 24.07 11.90
N PRO A 92 -8.12 24.62 12.67
CA PRO A 92 -8.55 26.00 12.46
C PRO A 92 -7.34 26.93 12.44
N ASN A 93 -7.30 27.86 11.45
CA ASN A 93 -6.18 28.79 11.25
C ASN A 93 -5.85 29.66 12.47
N ASP A 94 -6.73 29.72 13.45
CA ASP A 94 -6.67 30.51 14.67
C ASP A 94 -6.22 29.68 15.89
N THR A 95 -5.88 28.40 15.73
CA THR A 95 -5.34 27.60 16.85
C THR A 95 -3.93 28.11 17.18
N PRO A 96 -3.68 28.65 18.39
CA PRO A 96 -2.35 29.14 18.78
C PRO A 96 -1.31 28.01 18.63
N ARG A 97 -0.16 28.31 18.01
CA ARG A 97 0.91 27.31 17.81
C ARG A 97 1.45 26.76 19.12
N ASP A 98 1.29 27.48 20.20
CA ASP A 98 1.72 27.09 21.54
C ASP A 98 0.86 25.97 22.13
N ASP A 99 -0.39 25.81 21.65
CA ASP A 99 -1.27 24.71 22.02
C ASP A 99 -1.06 23.45 21.14
N LEU A 100 -0.28 23.56 20.06
CA LEU A 100 0.05 22.42 19.19
C LEU A 100 0.95 21.38 19.86
N GLY A 101 1.57 21.71 20.99
CA GLY A 101 2.33 20.74 21.81
C GLY A 101 1.51 19.57 22.35
N ALA A 102 0.18 19.70 22.37
CA ALA A 102 -0.75 18.68 22.84
C ALA A 102 -1.42 17.89 21.68
N THR A 103 -1.18 18.25 20.41
CA THR A 103 -1.93 17.73 19.27
C THR A 103 -1.17 16.79 18.35
N SER A 104 0.05 16.42 18.66
CA SER A 104 0.56 15.12 18.23
C SER A 104 -0.27 14.05 18.95
N ARG A 105 -1.48 13.80 18.48
CA ARG A 105 -2.23 12.62 18.90
C ARG A 105 -1.50 11.41 18.34
N VAL A 106 -0.44 11.02 19.03
CA VAL A 106 -0.07 9.62 19.11
C VAL A 106 -1.26 8.97 19.80
N VAL A 107 -2.22 8.52 19.02
CA VAL A 107 -3.30 7.69 19.54
C VAL A 107 -2.59 6.41 19.96
N LYS A 108 -2.35 6.26 21.26
CA LYS A 108 -1.82 5.00 21.78
C LYS A 108 -2.85 3.94 21.44
N LEU A 109 -2.40 2.84 20.86
CA LEU A 109 -3.26 1.73 20.42
C LEU A 109 -4.18 1.22 21.54
N ASP A 110 -3.70 1.27 22.79
CA ASP A 110 -4.43 0.92 24.01
C ASP A 110 -5.59 1.87 24.32
N GLN A 111 -5.45 3.18 24.07
CA GLN A 111 -6.55 4.14 24.23
C GLN A 111 -7.62 3.95 23.17
N VAL A 112 -7.22 3.69 21.92
CA VAL A 112 -8.16 3.40 20.84
C VAL A 112 -8.95 2.13 21.13
N ARG A 113 -8.30 1.08 21.60
CA ARG A 113 -8.92 -0.22 21.90
C ARG A 113 -9.95 -0.14 23.01
N ASN A 114 -9.73 0.70 24.02
CA ASN A 114 -10.66 0.85 25.15
C ASN A 114 -11.85 1.80 24.85
N GLU A 115 -11.73 2.63 23.81
CA GLU A 115 -12.77 3.59 23.41
C GLU A 115 -13.59 3.10 22.20
N LEU A 116 -13.20 2.00 21.57
CA LEU A 116 -13.82 1.49 20.35
C LEU A 116 -14.74 0.31 20.67
N PRO A 117 -15.96 0.24 20.11
CA PRO A 117 -16.77 -0.96 20.14
C PRO A 117 -16.03 -2.15 19.49
N ASP A 118 -16.36 -3.39 19.90
CA ASP A 118 -15.73 -4.63 19.41
C ASP A 118 -15.73 -4.79 17.88
N GLU A 119 -16.52 -4.00 17.15
CA GLU A 119 -16.66 -4.04 15.69
C GLU A 119 -15.87 -2.95 14.96
N THR A 120 -14.98 -2.21 15.62
CA THR A 120 -14.30 -1.07 14.99
C THR A 120 -13.22 -1.53 14.02
N LYS A 121 -13.43 -1.23 12.76
CA LYS A 121 -12.46 -1.42 11.67
C LYS A 121 -11.67 -0.14 11.45
N TRP A 122 -10.37 -0.29 11.21
CA TRP A 122 -9.48 0.81 10.83
C TRP A 122 -9.73 1.24 9.38
N VAL A 123 -9.28 2.44 9.02
CA VAL A 123 -9.34 2.87 7.62
C VAL A 123 -8.34 2.03 6.83
N THR A 124 -8.86 1.01 6.19
CA THR A 124 -8.18 0.26 5.15
C THR A 124 -9.15 0.12 3.99
N ALA A 125 -8.63 0.24 2.78
CA ALA A 125 -9.40 -0.19 1.63
C ALA A 125 -9.73 -1.69 1.80
N ASP A 126 -10.96 -2.11 1.48
CA ASP A 126 -11.33 -3.52 1.56
C ASP A 126 -10.43 -4.33 0.60
N GLU A 127 -9.44 -4.99 1.20
CA GLU A 127 -8.37 -5.70 0.47
C GLU A 127 -8.83 -6.94 -0.26
N ARG A 128 -10.01 -7.45 0.02
CA ARG A 128 -10.56 -8.58 -0.74
C ARG A 128 -10.69 -8.23 -2.22
N LYS A 129 -10.70 -6.96 -2.56
CA LYS A 129 -10.97 -6.48 -3.91
C LYS A 129 -10.05 -5.40 -4.43
N THR A 130 -9.36 -4.64 -3.57
CA THR A 130 -8.56 -3.48 -3.99
C THR A 130 -7.21 -3.51 -3.27
N GLN A 131 -6.18 -4.04 -3.92
CA GLN A 131 -4.80 -3.90 -3.44
C GLN A 131 -4.33 -2.49 -3.80
N LEU A 132 -4.20 -1.64 -2.78
CA LEU A 132 -3.35 -0.46 -2.84
C LEU A 132 -1.91 -0.96 -2.96
N GLU A 133 -1.37 -0.95 -4.17
CA GLU A 133 0.04 -1.28 -4.35
C GLU A 133 0.89 -0.22 -3.67
N ALA A 134 1.58 -0.62 -2.66
CA ALA A 134 2.17 0.22 -1.64
C ALA A 134 3.34 1.09 -2.08
N ARG A 135 3.89 0.90 -3.27
CA ARG A 135 4.85 1.87 -3.81
C ARG A 135 4.18 3.14 -4.32
N ALA A 136 2.88 3.11 -4.48
CA ALA A 136 2.07 4.29 -4.63
C ALA A 136 1.80 5.00 -3.29
N ALA A 137 2.11 4.41 -2.14
CA ALA A 137 1.83 5.01 -0.84
C ALA A 137 2.59 6.31 -0.62
N GLY A 138 3.83 6.42 -1.10
CA GLY A 138 4.61 7.66 -1.08
C GLY A 138 3.95 8.82 -1.83
N TYR A 139 3.20 8.54 -2.89
CA TYR A 139 2.41 9.55 -3.59
C TYR A 139 1.40 10.21 -2.65
N TYR A 140 0.61 9.42 -1.95
CA TYR A 140 -0.40 9.94 -1.01
C TYR A 140 0.20 10.66 0.18
N CYS A 141 1.34 10.15 0.67
CA CYS A 141 2.09 10.83 1.73
C CYS A 141 2.62 12.19 1.29
N ASN A 142 3.03 12.33 0.02
CA ASN A 142 3.47 13.60 -0.54
C ASN A 142 2.32 14.62 -0.59
N LEU A 143 1.13 14.21 -1.00
CA LEU A 143 -0.06 15.07 -1.01
C LEU A 143 -0.43 15.61 0.38
N ALA A 144 -0.17 14.84 1.43
CA ALA A 144 -0.32 15.31 2.81
C ALA A 144 0.77 16.34 3.17
N ALA A 145 2.03 16.08 2.79
CA ALA A 145 3.14 16.98 3.05
C ALA A 145 3.00 18.33 2.33
N GLU A 146 2.37 18.36 1.14
CA GLU A 146 2.00 19.59 0.43
C GLU A 146 0.96 20.46 1.19
N ARG A 147 0.29 19.88 2.19
CA ARG A 147 -0.66 20.51 3.08
C ARG A 147 -0.11 20.69 4.50
N ASP A 148 1.21 20.68 4.66
CA ASP A 148 1.90 20.75 5.96
C ASP A 148 1.47 19.64 6.96
N MET A 149 1.02 18.47 6.43
CA MET A 149 0.61 17.32 7.22
C MET A 149 1.61 16.16 7.06
N ILE A 150 1.66 15.30 8.06
CA ILE A 150 2.39 14.03 8.02
C ILE A 150 1.38 12.90 7.83
N LEU A 151 1.55 12.10 6.78
CA LEU A 151 0.80 10.87 6.57
C LEU A 151 1.73 9.69 6.69
N LEU A 152 1.39 8.74 7.54
CA LEU A 152 1.96 7.40 7.56
C LEU A 152 0.98 6.45 6.86
N ALA A 153 1.41 5.82 5.79
CA ALA A 153 0.64 4.85 5.04
C ALA A 153 1.31 3.47 5.10
N THR A 154 0.51 2.44 5.34
CA THR A 154 0.94 1.03 5.33
C THR A 154 -0.07 0.20 4.56
N THR A 155 0.38 -0.89 3.96
CA THR A 155 -0.51 -1.91 3.40
C THR A 155 0.16 -3.28 3.47
N ASN A 156 -0.63 -4.34 3.72
CA ASN A 156 -0.17 -5.70 3.46
C ASN A 156 -0.46 -6.06 2.00
N ALA A 157 0.12 -7.14 1.52
CA ALA A 157 0.02 -7.61 0.15
C ALA A 157 -0.03 -9.13 0.10
N GLU A 158 -0.26 -9.69 -1.10
CA GLU A 158 -0.22 -11.14 -1.31
C GLU A 158 1.10 -11.76 -0.82
N PRO A 159 1.08 -13.01 -0.31
CA PRO A 159 2.28 -13.70 0.17
C PRO A 159 3.39 -13.71 -0.89
N ALA A 160 4.54 -13.18 -0.51
CA ALA A 160 5.71 -13.12 -1.38
C ALA A 160 7.02 -13.25 -0.58
N MET A 161 6.97 -13.09 0.75
CA MET A 161 8.14 -12.97 1.60
C MET A 161 8.07 -13.96 2.75
N ALA A 162 9.16 -14.70 2.98
CA ALA A 162 9.27 -15.57 4.14
C ALA A 162 9.56 -14.76 5.40
N PRO A 163 8.91 -15.07 6.54
CA PRO A 163 9.34 -14.58 7.84
C PRO A 163 10.80 -14.97 8.11
N TYR A 164 11.51 -14.20 8.92
CA TYR A 164 12.90 -14.53 9.28
C TYR A 164 13.00 -15.92 9.92
N GLY A 165 13.82 -16.79 9.32
CA GLY A 165 13.95 -18.19 9.70
C GLY A 165 12.87 -19.11 9.14
N GLY A 166 11.87 -18.57 8.45
CA GLY A 166 10.86 -19.34 7.72
C GLY A 166 11.35 -19.80 6.35
N ARG A 167 10.67 -20.80 5.79
CA ARG A 167 10.98 -21.41 4.48
C ARG A 167 9.91 -21.20 3.43
N GLU A 168 8.78 -20.59 3.79
CA GLU A 168 7.63 -20.37 2.94
C GLU A 168 7.19 -18.91 2.96
N ALA A 169 6.61 -18.45 1.85
CA ALA A 169 6.02 -17.12 1.77
C ALA A 169 4.79 -17.02 2.67
N PHE A 170 4.80 -16.05 3.58
CA PHE A 170 3.69 -15.74 4.47
C PHE A 170 3.28 -14.27 4.36
N PHE A 171 4.24 -13.34 4.50
CA PHE A 171 3.98 -11.92 4.37
C PHE A 171 3.98 -11.49 2.89
N GLY A 172 3.24 -10.45 2.58
CA GLY A 172 3.51 -9.62 1.42
C GLY A 172 4.83 -8.85 1.60
N THR A 173 5.18 -8.02 0.64
CA THR A 173 6.34 -7.11 0.79
C THR A 173 6.04 -5.95 1.76
N ASN A 174 4.85 -5.87 2.27
CA ASN A 174 4.33 -5.10 3.40
C ASN A 174 5.01 -3.75 3.59
N PRO A 175 4.79 -2.79 2.70
CA PRO A 175 5.53 -1.56 2.70
C PRO A 175 5.01 -0.51 3.67
N VAL A 176 5.89 0.44 3.96
CA VAL A 176 5.65 1.61 4.80
C VAL A 176 6.05 2.85 4.02
N ALA A 177 5.19 3.86 3.99
CA ALA A 177 5.51 5.16 3.46
C ALA A 177 5.16 6.25 4.45
N VAL A 178 6.01 7.28 4.52
CA VAL A 178 5.77 8.49 5.29
C VAL A 178 6.46 9.68 4.63
N CYS A 179 5.80 10.83 4.61
CA CYS A 179 6.40 12.09 4.18
C CYS A 179 6.31 13.14 5.28
N PHE A 180 7.36 13.94 5.38
CA PHE A 180 7.50 15.02 6.34
C PHE A 180 7.63 16.34 5.60
N PRO A 181 6.75 17.34 5.82
CA PRO A 181 6.91 18.67 5.27
C PRO A 181 8.16 19.34 5.86
N THR A 182 8.92 20.09 5.04
CA THR A 182 10.15 20.78 5.51
C THR A 182 9.98 22.29 5.60
N GLY A 183 8.88 22.85 5.11
CA GLY A 183 8.72 24.30 4.94
C GLY A 183 9.62 24.92 3.87
N LYS A 184 10.34 24.12 3.06
CA LYS A 184 11.29 24.56 2.04
C LYS A 184 10.85 24.23 0.60
N GLY A 185 9.57 23.90 0.39
CA GLY A 185 9.04 23.57 -0.92
C GLY A 185 9.32 22.13 -1.39
N TYR A 186 9.86 21.27 -0.51
CA TYR A 186 10.01 19.83 -0.73
C TYR A 186 9.68 19.06 0.55
N ALA A 187 9.35 17.79 0.42
CA ALA A 187 9.14 16.89 1.55
C ALA A 187 10.30 15.88 1.68
N VAL A 188 10.60 15.48 2.92
CA VAL A 188 11.41 14.29 3.17
C VAL A 188 10.51 13.08 3.07
N ARG A 189 10.82 12.16 2.15
CA ARG A 189 10.03 10.96 1.88
C ARG A 189 10.79 9.72 2.33
N VAL A 190 10.10 8.85 3.03
CA VAL A 190 10.48 7.45 3.25
C VAL A 190 9.38 6.59 2.62
N ASP A 191 9.74 5.73 1.68
CA ASP A 191 8.83 4.80 1.01
C ASP A 191 9.61 3.52 0.69
N LEU A 192 9.32 2.46 1.40
CA LEU A 192 10.10 1.22 1.33
C LEU A 192 9.24 -0.01 1.56
N ALA A 193 9.58 -1.10 0.85
CA ALA A 193 9.10 -2.42 1.18
C ALA A 193 9.91 -3.00 2.37
N THR A 194 9.30 -3.90 3.13
CA THR A 194 10.00 -4.64 4.21
C THR A 194 10.78 -5.85 3.69
N SER A 195 10.68 -6.14 2.39
CA SER A 195 11.53 -7.11 1.68
C SER A 195 12.89 -6.52 1.32
N ILE A 196 13.90 -7.38 1.15
CA ILE A 196 15.25 -6.95 0.73
C ILE A 196 15.27 -6.37 -0.66
N VAL A 197 14.37 -6.82 -1.52
CA VAL A 197 14.22 -6.38 -2.90
C VAL A 197 12.74 -6.43 -3.29
N ALA A 198 12.35 -5.62 -4.25
CA ALA A 198 11.02 -5.71 -4.82
C ALA A 198 10.87 -7.01 -5.63
N ARG A 199 9.77 -7.74 -5.42
CA ARG A 199 9.46 -8.95 -6.21
C ARG A 199 9.46 -8.68 -7.72
N GLY A 200 9.09 -7.46 -8.14
CA GLY A 200 9.14 -7.04 -9.54
C GLY A 200 10.54 -7.13 -10.18
N ASN A 201 11.62 -6.94 -9.41
CA ASN A 201 12.99 -7.08 -9.92
C ASN A 201 13.33 -8.56 -10.19
N ILE A 202 12.86 -9.48 -9.34
CA ILE A 202 13.01 -10.91 -9.57
C ILE A 202 12.22 -11.36 -10.80
N ILE A 203 10.98 -10.85 -10.96
CA ILE A 203 10.17 -11.10 -12.15
C ILE A 203 10.86 -10.59 -13.43
N ALA A 204 11.50 -9.43 -13.37
CA ALA A 204 12.24 -8.88 -14.50
C ALA A 204 13.45 -9.74 -14.84
N ALA A 205 14.26 -10.16 -13.85
CA ALA A 205 15.40 -11.04 -14.02
C ALA A 205 14.98 -12.40 -14.65
N ALA A 206 13.91 -13.01 -14.11
CA ALA A 206 13.38 -14.27 -14.65
C ALA A 206 12.94 -14.17 -16.12
N LYS A 207 12.32 -13.03 -16.52
CA LYS A 207 11.93 -12.80 -17.92
C LYS A 207 13.11 -12.60 -18.86
N GLN A 208 14.22 -12.07 -18.36
CA GLN A 208 15.45 -11.83 -19.11
C GLN A 208 16.39 -13.05 -19.12
N GLY A 209 16.10 -14.06 -18.29
CA GLY A 209 16.98 -15.22 -18.08
C GLY A 209 18.21 -14.89 -17.24
N ASP A 210 18.16 -13.80 -16.47
CA ASP A 210 19.23 -13.34 -15.62
C ASP A 210 19.19 -14.03 -14.25
N THR A 211 20.35 -14.11 -13.58
CA THR A 211 20.46 -14.50 -12.19
C THR A 211 20.16 -13.35 -11.25
N ILE A 212 19.81 -13.67 -10.00
CA ILE A 212 19.64 -12.70 -8.92
C ILE A 212 20.77 -12.84 -7.89
N PRO A 213 21.08 -11.77 -7.12
CA PRO A 213 22.05 -11.85 -6.04
C PRO A 213 21.65 -12.88 -4.98
N LEU A 214 22.64 -13.64 -4.47
CA LEU A 214 22.44 -14.50 -3.31
C LEU A 214 21.96 -13.66 -2.11
N GLY A 215 20.99 -14.20 -1.36
CA GLY A 215 20.40 -13.50 -0.21
C GLY A 215 19.18 -12.64 -0.56
N TRP A 216 18.73 -12.63 -1.82
CA TRP A 216 17.48 -12.02 -2.20
C TRP A 216 16.27 -12.92 -1.96
N ALA A 217 16.44 -14.21 -2.20
CA ALA A 217 15.33 -15.17 -2.16
C ALA A 217 15.77 -16.57 -1.76
N ILE A 218 14.79 -17.39 -1.43
CA ILE A 218 14.86 -18.85 -1.29
C ILE A 218 13.98 -19.49 -2.36
N ASP A 219 14.29 -20.72 -2.72
CA ASP A 219 13.50 -21.56 -3.63
C ASP A 219 12.28 -22.20 -2.93
N ALA A 220 11.57 -23.09 -3.63
CA ALA A 220 10.39 -23.79 -3.11
C ALA A 220 10.73 -24.75 -1.94
N GLU A 221 11.97 -25.23 -1.86
CA GLU A 221 12.50 -26.08 -0.80
C GLU A 221 12.97 -25.28 0.41
N GLY A 222 12.97 -23.93 0.29
CA GLY A 222 13.41 -22.99 1.35
C GLY A 222 14.93 -22.82 1.40
N GLU A 223 15.65 -23.19 0.34
CA GLU A 223 17.09 -23.02 0.25
C GLU A 223 17.48 -21.74 -0.51
N PRO A 224 18.58 -21.09 -0.13
CA PRO A 224 19.05 -19.87 -0.81
C PRO A 224 19.29 -20.11 -2.30
N THR A 225 18.79 -19.23 -3.17
CA THR A 225 18.93 -19.38 -4.61
C THR A 225 19.39 -18.10 -5.31
N THR A 226 20.10 -18.27 -6.42
CA THR A 226 20.42 -17.21 -7.38
C THR A 226 19.64 -17.36 -8.69
N ASP A 227 18.83 -18.41 -8.82
CA ASP A 227 17.94 -18.63 -9.96
C ASP A 227 16.67 -17.82 -9.77
N ALA A 228 16.42 -16.86 -10.67
CA ALA A 228 15.24 -16.00 -10.59
C ALA A 228 13.92 -16.76 -10.76
N VAL A 229 13.89 -17.85 -11.53
CA VAL A 229 12.68 -18.67 -11.72
C VAL A 229 12.39 -19.49 -10.47
N ALA A 230 13.40 -20.12 -9.88
CA ALA A 230 13.29 -20.84 -8.61
C ALA A 230 12.85 -19.89 -7.46
N ALA A 231 13.40 -18.67 -7.42
CA ALA A 231 13.01 -17.64 -6.45
C ALA A 231 11.53 -17.23 -6.55
N LEU A 232 10.93 -17.22 -7.75
CA LEU A 232 9.50 -16.94 -7.94
C LEU A 232 8.59 -18.06 -7.45
N ALA A 233 9.09 -19.29 -7.42
CA ALA A 233 8.40 -20.45 -6.87
C ALA A 233 8.51 -20.52 -5.33
N GLY A 234 9.54 -19.88 -4.76
CA GLY A 234 9.79 -19.80 -3.33
C GLY A 234 9.37 -18.45 -2.73
N ALA A 235 10.29 -17.80 -2.01
CA ALA A 235 9.99 -16.56 -1.30
C ALA A 235 11.16 -15.56 -1.33
N VAL A 236 10.81 -14.27 -1.36
CA VAL A 236 11.76 -13.16 -1.14
C VAL A 236 12.16 -13.12 0.33
N LEU A 237 13.36 -12.66 0.63
CA LEU A 237 13.83 -12.48 2.00
C LEU A 237 13.51 -11.08 2.54
N THR A 238 13.46 -10.97 3.86
CA THR A 238 13.22 -9.71 4.55
C THR A 238 14.45 -8.82 4.54
N MET A 239 14.28 -7.49 4.41
CA MET A 239 15.40 -6.55 4.56
C MET A 239 16.02 -6.66 5.95
N ALA A 240 17.34 -6.62 6.06
CA ALA A 240 18.05 -6.71 7.34
C ALA A 240 17.59 -7.89 8.24
N GLY A 241 17.16 -9.02 7.66
CA GLY A 241 16.77 -10.24 8.36
C GLY A 241 15.59 -10.05 9.32
N HIS A 242 15.82 -10.34 10.61
CA HIS A 242 14.76 -10.27 11.64
C HIS A 242 14.13 -8.87 11.80
N LYS A 243 14.86 -7.79 11.48
CA LYS A 243 14.33 -6.42 11.61
C LYS A 243 13.23 -6.15 10.57
N GLY A 244 13.46 -6.52 9.31
CA GLY A 244 12.45 -6.42 8.26
C GLY A 244 11.27 -7.34 8.50
N SER A 245 11.50 -8.54 9.05
CA SER A 245 10.43 -9.45 9.46
C SER A 245 9.53 -8.84 10.55
N ALA A 246 10.13 -8.18 11.54
CA ALA A 246 9.38 -7.49 12.59
C ALA A 246 8.55 -6.32 12.04
N LEU A 247 9.12 -5.54 11.11
CA LEU A 247 8.39 -4.47 10.41
C LEU A 247 7.25 -5.04 9.55
N ALA A 248 7.50 -6.15 8.83
CA ALA A 248 6.46 -6.81 8.04
C ALA A 248 5.29 -7.27 8.92
N LEU A 249 5.58 -7.86 10.10
CA LEU A 249 4.55 -8.26 11.06
C LEU A 249 3.78 -7.06 11.60
N MET A 250 4.45 -5.95 11.89
CA MET A 250 3.79 -4.71 12.30
C MET A 250 2.82 -4.21 11.21
N VAL A 251 3.26 -4.16 9.97
CA VAL A 251 2.41 -3.75 8.84
C VAL A 251 1.25 -4.72 8.65
N GLU A 252 1.49 -6.04 8.69
CA GLU A 252 0.43 -7.06 8.61
C GLU A 252 -0.62 -6.88 9.70
N THR A 253 -0.17 -6.57 10.93
CA THR A 253 -1.07 -6.32 12.04
C THR A 253 -1.89 -5.05 11.84
N LEU A 254 -1.26 -3.96 11.44
CA LEU A 254 -1.94 -2.68 11.23
C LEU A 254 -2.91 -2.74 10.04
N SER A 255 -2.46 -3.29 8.91
CA SER A 255 -3.19 -3.26 7.66
C SER A 255 -4.15 -4.44 7.47
N GLY A 256 -3.89 -5.57 8.09
CA GLY A 256 -4.71 -6.78 8.01
C GLY A 256 -5.54 -6.99 9.29
N VAL A 257 -4.88 -7.35 10.41
CA VAL A 257 -5.58 -7.79 11.62
C VAL A 257 -6.47 -6.70 12.21
N LEU A 258 -5.92 -5.49 12.43
CA LEU A 258 -6.68 -4.39 13.08
C LEU A 258 -7.73 -3.77 12.17
N SER A 259 -7.56 -3.87 10.87
CA SER A 259 -8.54 -3.40 9.89
C SER A 259 -9.67 -4.40 9.63
N GLY A 260 -9.48 -5.65 10.03
CA GLY A 260 -10.37 -6.77 9.70
C GLY A 260 -10.25 -7.23 8.25
N ALA A 261 -9.15 -6.88 7.57
CA ALA A 261 -8.84 -7.36 6.23
C ALA A 261 -8.18 -8.76 6.26
N ALA A 262 -7.97 -9.36 5.08
CA ALA A 262 -7.26 -10.62 4.94
C ALA A 262 -5.81 -10.50 5.41
N VAL A 263 -5.24 -11.58 5.95
CA VAL A 263 -3.87 -11.65 6.45
C VAL A 263 -3.12 -12.83 5.87
N GLY A 264 -1.83 -12.65 5.63
CA GLY A 264 -0.95 -13.70 5.15
C GLY A 264 -1.50 -14.42 3.92
N PRO A 265 -1.60 -15.77 3.95
CA PRO A 265 -2.08 -16.56 2.81
C PRO A 265 -3.51 -16.30 2.36
N GLU A 266 -4.33 -15.62 3.18
CA GLU A 266 -5.69 -15.25 2.84
C GLU A 266 -5.75 -14.04 1.89
N VAL A 267 -4.67 -13.26 1.81
CA VAL A 267 -4.58 -12.11 0.89
C VAL A 267 -4.55 -12.62 -0.56
N GLY A 268 -5.55 -12.24 -1.33
CA GLY A 268 -5.71 -12.70 -2.72
C GLY A 268 -4.60 -12.20 -3.64
N SER A 269 -4.11 -13.07 -4.55
CA SER A 269 -3.12 -12.69 -5.54
C SER A 269 -3.75 -11.98 -6.74
N MET A 270 -3.23 -10.81 -7.08
CA MET A 270 -3.63 -10.09 -8.30
C MET A 270 -3.19 -10.80 -9.59
N TYR A 271 -2.29 -11.79 -9.49
CA TYR A 271 -1.75 -12.53 -10.65
C TYR A 271 -2.44 -13.87 -10.88
N LYS A 272 -3.05 -14.49 -9.84
CA LYS A 272 -3.63 -15.84 -9.93
C LYS A 272 -5.00 -15.91 -10.61
N HIS A 273 -5.67 -14.78 -10.80
CA HIS A 273 -7.02 -14.70 -11.37
C HIS A 273 -7.08 -13.88 -12.68
N MET A 274 -5.94 -13.77 -13.36
CA MET A 274 -5.87 -13.11 -14.67
C MET A 274 -6.29 -14.02 -15.82
#